data_63af04e9ad83396dab00cbd86dfd7ce9
#
_entry.id   63af04e9ad83396dab00cbd86dfd7ce9
#
_cell.length_a   1.000
_cell.length_b   1.000
_cell.length_c   1.000
_cell.angle_alpha   90.00
_cell.angle_beta   90.00
_cell.angle_gamma   90.00
#
_symmetry.space_group_name_H-M   'P 1'
#
loop_
_entity.id
_entity.type
_entity.pdbx_description
1 polymer ?
#
loop_
_entity_poly.entity_id
_entity_poly.type
_entity_poly.pdbx_seq_one_letter_code
_entity_poly.pdbx_strand_id
1 'polypeptide(L)'
;MMKQMRIYCLVVLAIFFMVVSAAAFNPFGEKKDEGKKVDVDGLTKRSATLVNNVQTATISFAEGIVLVQEAVGQEAAAEQLKQSIANAKEKKGDQNATKALVSEVNNASGSLNKINFAAEMNKEKAKESLGNSILKIGVGVILDGIAAKNASDLLNESQAALKQVSFTSAGTVKDVINVSKFIAQEIPPQANSMQKFSANLIEYAKTNGIPTPSNEAVKKEADSMQEN
;
A
#
# COMPACT_ATOMS: atom_id res chain seq x y z
N MET A 1 18.95 5.54 30.62
CA MET A 1 18.82 5.57 29.16
C MET A 1 17.75 4.63 28.58
N MET A 2 17.57 3.40 29.07
CA MET A 2 16.58 2.43 28.52
C MET A 2 15.10 2.80 28.66
N LYS A 3 14.69 3.64 29.63
CA LYS A 3 13.27 4.03 29.82
C LYS A 3 12.77 5.07 28.78
N GLN A 4 13.63 5.96 28.33
CA GLN A 4 13.24 6.96 27.31
C GLN A 4 13.11 6.36 25.91
N MET A 5 13.91 5.32 25.57
CA MET A 5 13.84 4.64 24.28
C MET A 5 12.52 3.87 24.07
N ARG A 6 11.91 3.36 25.16
CA ARG A 6 10.59 2.69 25.10
C ARG A 6 9.42 3.65 24.84
N ILE A 7 9.55 4.89 25.26
CA ILE A 7 8.49 5.92 25.06
C ILE A 7 8.47 6.39 23.59
N TYR A 8 9.64 6.54 22.95
CA TYR A 8 9.70 6.94 21.54
C TYR A 8 9.21 5.83 20.58
N CYS A 9 9.47 4.55 20.86
CA CYS A 9 8.92 3.44 20.08
C CYS A 9 7.38 3.37 20.18
N LEU A 10 6.81 3.66 21.36
CA LEU A 10 5.36 3.69 21.57
C LEU A 10 4.68 4.87 20.88
N VAL A 11 5.33 6.03 20.80
CA VAL A 11 4.78 7.22 20.14
C VAL A 11 4.77 7.07 18.62
N VAL A 12 5.82 6.49 18.03
CA VAL A 12 5.86 6.21 16.58
C VAL A 12 4.82 5.14 16.19
N LEU A 13 4.61 4.15 17.06
CA LEU A 13 3.57 3.13 16.84
C LEU A 13 2.15 3.69 17.00
N ALA A 14 1.95 4.64 17.93
CA ALA A 14 0.63 5.21 18.20
C ALA A 14 0.11 6.13 17.08
N ILE A 15 1.00 6.85 16.37
CA ILE A 15 0.61 7.74 15.27
C ILE A 15 0.18 6.94 14.03
N PHE A 16 0.77 5.76 13.80
CA PHE A 16 0.33 4.88 12.71
C PHE A 16 -0.99 4.14 13.00
N PHE A 17 -1.33 3.92 14.27
CA PHE A 17 -2.59 3.25 14.65
C PHE A 17 -3.83 4.14 14.52
N MET A 18 -3.70 5.47 14.49
CA MET A 18 -4.86 6.37 14.39
C MET A 18 -5.52 6.43 13.01
N VAL A 19 -4.87 5.94 11.96
CA VAL A 19 -5.45 5.96 10.60
C VAL A 19 -6.39 4.76 10.35
N VAL A 20 -6.29 3.68 11.13
CA VAL A 20 -7.06 2.44 10.90
C VAL A 20 -8.29 2.32 11.83
N SER A 21 -8.45 3.17 12.84
CA SER A 21 -9.44 2.95 13.92
C SER A 21 -10.72 3.77 13.83
N ALA A 22 -11.03 4.42 12.70
CA ALA A 22 -12.26 5.20 12.56
C ALA A 22 -13.25 4.58 11.57
N ALA A 23 -13.49 3.27 11.64
CA ALA A 23 -14.70 2.68 11.09
C ALA A 23 -15.79 2.70 12.17
N ALA A 24 -16.39 3.86 12.42
CA ALA A 24 -17.64 3.94 13.16
C ALA A 24 -18.72 3.22 12.35
N PHE A 25 -19.05 2.04 12.81
CA PHE A 25 -20.21 1.26 12.42
C PHE A 25 -21.46 2.12 12.67
N ASN A 26 -22.16 2.51 11.63
CA ASN A 26 -23.47 3.14 11.73
C ASN A 26 -24.53 2.13 11.29
N PRO A 27 -25.28 1.50 12.24
CA PRO A 27 -26.30 0.56 11.88
C PRO A 27 -27.59 1.28 11.48
N PHE A 28 -28.06 1.00 10.28
CA PHE A 28 -29.44 1.09 9.83
C PHE A 28 -30.25 2.36 10.12
N GLY A 29 -30.25 3.26 9.15
CA GLY A 29 -31.37 4.13 8.90
C GLY A 29 -31.99 3.75 7.57
N GLU A 30 -33.05 2.94 7.57
CA GLU A 30 -33.90 2.73 6.40
C GLU A 30 -34.56 4.06 6.01
N LYS A 31 -33.96 4.77 5.04
CA LYS A 31 -34.73 5.67 4.19
C LYS A 31 -35.02 4.94 2.90
N LYS A 32 -36.27 4.63 2.64
CA LYS A 32 -36.77 4.30 1.31
C LYS A 32 -36.49 5.52 0.42
N ASP A 33 -35.41 5.44 -0.34
CA ASP A 33 -35.13 6.39 -1.41
C ASP A 33 -35.86 5.92 -2.67
N GLU A 34 -36.90 6.65 -3.02
CA GLU A 34 -37.61 6.51 -4.28
C GLU A 34 -36.64 6.84 -5.43
N GLY A 35 -36.27 5.82 -6.21
CA GLY A 35 -35.94 6.00 -7.65
C GLY A 35 -34.62 6.64 -8.01
N LYS A 36 -33.57 6.65 -7.17
CA LYS A 36 -32.24 7.05 -7.65
C LYS A 36 -31.67 5.97 -8.57
N LYS A 37 -31.56 6.31 -9.86
CA LYS A 37 -30.89 5.46 -10.86
C LYS A 37 -29.44 5.23 -10.40
N VAL A 38 -29.04 3.96 -10.27
CA VAL A 38 -27.69 3.59 -9.87
C VAL A 38 -26.69 4.15 -10.91
N ASP A 39 -25.70 4.89 -10.45
CA ASP A 39 -24.61 5.42 -11.29
C ASP A 39 -23.51 4.35 -11.49
N VAL A 40 -23.76 3.42 -12.44
CA VAL A 40 -22.83 2.34 -12.78
C VAL A 40 -21.52 2.87 -13.35
N ASP A 41 -21.57 3.96 -14.12
CA ASP A 41 -20.37 4.57 -14.71
C ASP A 41 -19.49 5.20 -13.64
N GLY A 42 -20.09 5.86 -12.65
CA GLY A 42 -19.36 6.38 -11.48
C GLY A 42 -18.70 5.27 -10.67
N LEU A 43 -19.39 4.15 -10.41
CA LEU A 43 -18.80 2.98 -9.74
C LEU A 43 -17.60 2.43 -10.52
N THR A 44 -17.72 2.31 -11.85
CA THR A 44 -16.64 1.80 -12.72
C THR A 44 -15.42 2.72 -12.71
N LYS A 45 -15.62 4.03 -12.82
CA LYS A 45 -14.53 5.02 -12.76
C LYS A 45 -13.80 4.96 -11.41
N ARG A 46 -14.55 4.89 -10.31
CA ARG A 46 -13.96 4.77 -8.96
C ARG A 46 -13.18 3.46 -8.79
N SER A 47 -13.66 2.36 -9.36
CA SER A 47 -12.95 1.08 -9.37
C SER A 47 -11.62 1.18 -10.14
N ALA A 48 -11.61 1.82 -11.32
CA ALA A 48 -10.39 2.04 -12.08
C ALA A 48 -9.38 2.93 -11.32
N THR A 49 -9.86 4.00 -10.69
CA THR A 49 -9.03 4.85 -9.82
C THR A 49 -8.42 4.06 -8.67
N LEU A 50 -9.18 3.16 -8.03
CA LEU A 50 -8.66 2.30 -6.97
C LEU A 50 -7.54 1.38 -7.45
N VAL A 51 -7.68 0.75 -8.61
CA VAL A 51 -6.62 -0.09 -9.19
C VAL A 51 -5.35 0.73 -9.44
N ASN A 52 -5.48 1.94 -10.00
CA ASN A 52 -4.35 2.85 -10.20
C ASN A 52 -3.66 3.23 -8.88
N ASN A 53 -4.44 3.55 -7.84
CA ASN A 53 -3.89 3.93 -6.54
C ASN A 53 -3.11 2.77 -5.89
N VAL A 54 -3.67 1.55 -5.92
CA VAL A 54 -2.97 0.35 -5.44
C VAL A 54 -1.71 0.08 -6.26
N GLN A 55 -1.79 0.21 -7.58
CA GLN A 55 -0.62 0.02 -8.43
C GLN A 55 0.49 1.03 -8.08
N THR A 56 0.15 2.30 -7.89
CA THR A 56 1.10 3.35 -7.49
C THR A 56 1.73 3.05 -6.13
N ALA A 57 0.92 2.65 -5.13
CA ALA A 57 1.40 2.25 -3.82
C ALA A 57 2.36 1.06 -3.89
N THR A 58 1.98 0.03 -4.65
CA THR A 58 2.77 -1.21 -4.81
C THR A 58 4.07 -0.94 -5.57
N ILE A 59 4.06 -0.06 -6.58
CA ILE A 59 5.29 0.40 -7.26
C ILE A 59 6.22 1.09 -6.26
N SER A 60 5.68 1.96 -5.41
CA SER A 60 6.48 2.64 -4.38
C SER A 60 7.12 1.65 -3.41
N PHE A 61 6.39 0.63 -2.96
CA PHE A 61 6.97 -0.46 -2.16
C PHE A 61 8.08 -1.20 -2.92
N ALA A 62 7.81 -1.60 -4.16
CA ALA A 62 8.76 -2.34 -4.98
C ALA A 62 10.05 -1.55 -5.19
N GLU A 63 9.96 -0.25 -5.49
CA GLU A 63 11.13 0.61 -5.62
C GLU A 63 11.93 0.71 -4.32
N GLY A 64 11.25 0.80 -3.16
CA GLY A 64 11.91 0.75 -1.86
C GLY A 64 12.59 -0.58 -1.57
N ILE A 65 11.96 -1.71 -1.91
CA ILE A 65 12.51 -3.06 -1.75
C ILE A 65 13.74 -3.27 -2.65
N VAL A 66 13.70 -2.81 -3.90
CA VAL A 66 14.85 -2.88 -4.84
C VAL A 66 16.09 -2.27 -4.19
N LEU A 67 15.99 -1.08 -3.60
CA LEU A 67 17.11 -0.42 -2.94
C LEU A 67 17.68 -1.23 -1.78
N VAL A 68 16.82 -1.93 -1.02
CA VAL A 68 17.28 -2.80 0.06
C VAL A 68 17.94 -4.07 -0.50
N GLN A 69 17.37 -4.70 -1.53
CA GLN A 69 17.94 -5.88 -2.19
C GLN A 69 19.36 -5.58 -2.73
N GLU A 70 19.54 -4.43 -3.35
CA GLU A 70 20.86 -3.98 -3.82
C GLU A 70 21.86 -3.75 -2.66
N ALA A 71 21.36 -3.19 -1.54
CA ALA A 71 22.19 -2.95 -0.37
C ALA A 71 22.61 -4.24 0.35
N VAL A 72 21.83 -5.32 0.26
CA VAL A 72 22.18 -6.64 0.81
C VAL A 72 22.79 -7.60 -0.23
N GLY A 73 23.14 -7.11 -1.43
CA GLY A 73 23.81 -7.90 -2.45
C GLY A 73 22.90 -8.88 -3.23
N GLN A 74 21.58 -8.65 -3.22
CA GLN A 74 20.63 -9.47 -3.97
C GLN A 74 20.32 -8.85 -5.34
N GLU A 75 21.35 -8.57 -6.14
CA GLU A 75 21.24 -7.87 -7.43
C GLU A 75 20.28 -8.58 -8.42
N ALA A 76 20.31 -9.91 -8.47
CA ALA A 76 19.42 -10.67 -9.37
C ALA A 76 17.94 -10.50 -8.99
N ALA A 77 17.62 -10.53 -7.70
CA ALA A 77 16.26 -10.31 -7.21
C ALA A 77 15.80 -8.84 -7.42
N ALA A 78 16.71 -7.89 -7.22
CA ALA A 78 16.46 -6.47 -7.50
C ALA A 78 16.14 -6.25 -8.98
N GLU A 79 16.89 -6.86 -9.88
CA GLU A 79 16.67 -6.73 -11.33
C GLU A 79 15.33 -7.34 -11.75
N GLN A 80 14.98 -8.51 -11.23
CA GLN A 80 13.67 -9.11 -11.47
C GLN A 80 12.53 -8.19 -11.02
N LEU A 81 12.63 -7.61 -9.83
CA LEU A 81 11.60 -6.71 -9.31
C LEU A 81 11.52 -5.40 -10.13
N LYS A 82 12.66 -4.88 -10.64
CA LYS A 82 12.66 -3.73 -11.56
C LYS A 82 11.91 -4.04 -12.87
N GLN A 83 12.06 -5.25 -13.42
CA GLN A 83 11.31 -5.65 -14.61
C GLN A 83 9.81 -5.73 -14.33
N SER A 84 9.41 -6.21 -13.16
CA SER A 84 8.00 -6.25 -12.76
C SER A 84 7.42 -4.84 -12.54
N ILE A 85 8.21 -3.92 -11.99
CA ILE A 85 7.84 -2.49 -11.90
C ILE A 85 7.63 -1.91 -13.31
N ALA A 86 8.55 -2.16 -14.23
CA ALA A 86 8.45 -1.66 -15.61
C ALA A 86 7.19 -2.19 -16.31
N ASN A 87 6.91 -3.50 -16.20
CA ASN A 87 5.69 -4.10 -16.73
C ASN A 87 4.42 -3.51 -16.12
N ALA A 88 4.40 -3.25 -14.80
CA ALA A 88 3.26 -2.63 -14.15
C ALA A 88 3.06 -1.17 -14.62
N LYS A 89 4.14 -0.40 -14.79
CA LYS A 89 4.08 0.98 -15.31
C LYS A 89 3.57 1.04 -16.75
N GLU A 90 3.99 0.10 -17.59
CA GLU A 90 3.50 -0.02 -18.98
C GLU A 90 2.00 -0.36 -19.02
N LYS A 91 1.54 -1.22 -18.10
CA LYS A 91 0.15 -1.65 -17.98
C LYS A 91 -0.60 -0.87 -16.89
N LYS A 92 -0.52 0.47 -16.94
CA LYS A 92 -1.17 1.33 -15.95
C LYS A 92 -2.67 1.01 -15.85
N GLY A 93 -3.15 0.73 -14.62
CA GLY A 93 -4.55 0.42 -14.34
C GLY A 93 -4.98 -1.01 -14.68
N ASP A 94 -4.08 -1.86 -15.14
CA ASP A 94 -4.39 -3.28 -15.36
C ASP A 94 -4.42 -4.03 -14.01
N GLN A 95 -5.56 -4.65 -13.71
CA GLN A 95 -5.77 -5.37 -12.47
C GLN A 95 -4.85 -6.58 -12.33
N ASN A 96 -4.57 -7.30 -13.42
CA ASN A 96 -3.75 -8.50 -13.37
C ASN A 96 -2.27 -8.14 -13.16
N ALA A 97 -1.79 -7.09 -13.85
CA ALA A 97 -0.45 -6.55 -13.63
C ALA A 97 -0.28 -6.06 -12.18
N THR A 98 -1.29 -5.39 -11.64
CA THR A 98 -1.31 -4.95 -10.23
C THR A 98 -1.25 -6.13 -9.27
N LYS A 99 -2.07 -7.17 -9.46
CA LYS A 99 -2.06 -8.38 -8.62
C LYS A 99 -0.72 -9.11 -8.68
N ALA A 100 -0.12 -9.21 -9.85
CA ALA A 100 1.18 -9.83 -10.03
C ALA A 100 2.26 -9.09 -9.24
N LEU A 101 2.31 -7.74 -9.35
CA LEU A 101 3.27 -6.92 -8.62
C LEU A 101 3.06 -7.00 -7.10
N VAL A 102 1.80 -6.99 -6.61
CA VAL A 102 1.46 -7.19 -5.19
C VAL A 102 2.04 -8.51 -4.67
N SER A 103 1.88 -9.60 -5.44
CA SER A 103 2.41 -10.92 -5.07
C SER A 103 3.94 -10.90 -4.99
N GLU A 104 4.62 -10.28 -5.95
CA GLU A 104 6.09 -10.20 -5.96
C GLU A 104 6.63 -9.34 -4.82
N VAL A 105 6.01 -8.21 -4.54
CA VAL A 105 6.35 -7.35 -3.39
C VAL A 105 6.20 -8.11 -2.07
N ASN A 106 5.11 -8.87 -1.90
CA ASN A 106 4.90 -9.69 -0.71
C ASN A 106 5.97 -10.78 -0.55
N ASN A 107 6.34 -11.46 -1.65
CA ASN A 107 7.40 -12.47 -1.65
C ASN A 107 8.78 -11.87 -1.34
N ALA A 108 9.11 -10.75 -1.98
CA ALA A 108 10.38 -10.06 -1.77
C ALA A 108 10.52 -9.55 -0.32
N SER A 109 9.48 -8.90 0.21
CA SER A 109 9.46 -8.43 1.60
C SER A 109 9.53 -9.57 2.60
N GLY A 110 8.82 -10.68 2.34
CA GLY A 110 8.87 -11.89 3.16
C GLY A 110 10.27 -12.52 3.21
N SER A 111 11.01 -12.46 2.11
CA SER A 111 12.41 -12.92 2.03
C SER A 111 13.34 -11.98 2.81
N LEU A 112 13.21 -10.67 2.61
CA LEU A 112 14.02 -9.66 3.29
C LEU A 112 13.76 -9.60 4.80
N ASN A 113 12.56 -9.89 5.26
CA ASN A 113 12.25 -9.95 6.70
C ASN A 113 13.00 -11.08 7.45
N LYS A 114 13.60 -12.05 6.72
CA LYS A 114 14.41 -13.12 7.28
C LYS A 114 15.89 -12.80 7.32
N ILE A 115 16.30 -11.69 6.72
CA ILE A 115 17.70 -11.27 6.61
C ILE A 115 18.17 -10.62 7.92
N ASN A 116 19.37 -10.96 8.32
CA ASN A 116 20.07 -10.22 9.38
C ASN A 116 20.76 -8.99 8.76
N PHE A 117 20.07 -7.87 8.75
CA PHE A 117 20.62 -6.62 8.18
C PHE A 117 21.95 -6.19 8.79
N ALA A 118 22.19 -6.47 10.09
CA ALA A 118 23.46 -6.13 10.73
C ALA A 118 24.65 -6.90 10.14
N ALA A 119 24.41 -8.12 9.63
CA ALA A 119 25.44 -8.97 9.05
C ALA A 119 25.56 -8.83 7.52
N GLU A 120 24.44 -8.61 6.83
CA GLU A 120 24.37 -8.77 5.37
C GLU A 120 24.32 -7.42 4.62
N MET A 121 23.92 -6.32 5.28
CA MET A 121 23.80 -5.03 4.62
C MET A 121 25.17 -4.36 4.39
N ASN A 122 25.45 -4.00 3.14
CA ASN A 122 26.61 -3.20 2.79
C ASN A 122 26.43 -1.76 3.31
N LYS A 123 27.28 -1.35 4.23
CA LYS A 123 27.15 -0.06 4.94
C LYS A 123 27.24 1.15 4.01
N GLU A 124 28.05 1.12 2.98
CA GLU A 124 28.20 2.25 2.04
C GLU A 124 26.93 2.37 1.15
N LYS A 125 26.47 1.26 0.55
CA LYS A 125 25.21 1.23 -0.20
C LYS A 125 24.03 1.64 0.69
N ALA A 126 23.99 1.19 1.96
CA ALA A 126 22.94 1.56 2.90
C ALA A 126 22.89 3.07 3.19
N LYS A 127 24.04 3.71 3.36
CA LYS A 127 24.08 5.18 3.56
C LYS A 127 23.50 5.95 2.38
N GLU A 128 23.67 5.45 1.16
CA GLU A 128 23.21 6.10 -0.06
C GLU A 128 21.71 5.87 -0.33
N SER A 129 21.19 4.68 0.01
CA SER A 129 19.89 4.23 -0.48
C SER A 129 18.82 4.05 0.60
N LEU A 130 19.19 3.77 1.87
CA LEU A 130 18.24 3.33 2.88
C LEU A 130 17.21 4.41 3.26
N GLY A 131 17.62 5.68 3.33
CA GLY A 131 16.70 6.79 3.59
C GLY A 131 15.62 6.88 2.50
N ASN A 132 16.00 6.74 1.23
CA ASN A 132 15.07 6.74 0.11
C ASN A 132 14.19 5.47 0.10
N SER A 133 14.74 4.31 0.44
CA SER A 133 13.95 3.08 0.60
C SER A 133 12.85 3.24 1.66
N ILE A 134 13.21 3.76 2.85
CA ILE A 134 12.24 4.02 3.93
C ILE A 134 11.17 5.03 3.49
N LEU A 135 11.56 6.09 2.76
CA LEU A 135 10.62 7.07 2.19
C LEU A 135 9.60 6.38 1.28
N LYS A 136 10.07 5.62 0.29
CA LYS A 136 9.21 4.96 -0.69
C LYS A 136 8.27 3.92 -0.05
N ILE A 137 8.77 3.12 0.89
CA ILE A 137 7.94 2.17 1.63
C ILE A 137 6.89 2.92 2.47
N GLY A 138 7.26 4.00 3.15
CA GLY A 138 6.33 4.82 3.92
C GLY A 138 5.22 5.43 3.07
N VAL A 139 5.56 5.94 1.89
CA VAL A 139 4.60 6.45 0.89
C VAL A 139 3.61 5.36 0.48
N GLY A 140 4.11 4.18 0.11
CA GLY A 140 3.27 3.04 -0.25
C GLY A 140 2.30 2.65 0.87
N VAL A 141 2.74 2.65 2.15
CA VAL A 141 1.87 2.36 3.31
C VAL A 141 0.71 3.36 3.42
N ILE A 142 0.97 4.65 3.22
CA ILE A 142 -0.09 5.68 3.26
C ILE A 142 -1.09 5.47 2.12
N LEU A 143 -0.60 5.29 0.90
CA LEU A 143 -1.43 5.11 -0.29
C LEU A 143 -2.28 3.84 -0.20
N ASP A 144 -1.73 2.72 0.26
CA ASP A 144 -2.46 1.47 0.49
C ASP A 144 -3.55 1.63 1.55
N GLY A 145 -3.28 2.35 2.63
CA GLY A 145 -4.28 2.65 3.66
C GLY A 145 -5.48 3.41 3.11
N ILE A 146 -5.24 4.40 2.25
CA ILE A 146 -6.29 5.18 1.58
C ILE A 146 -7.05 4.29 0.58
N ALA A 147 -6.34 3.50 -0.23
CA ALA A 147 -6.95 2.61 -1.20
C ALA A 147 -7.83 1.55 -0.53
N ALA A 148 -7.39 0.93 0.56
CA ALA A 148 -8.14 -0.07 1.30
C ALA A 148 -9.45 0.50 1.89
N LYS A 149 -9.41 1.72 2.44
CA LYS A 149 -10.60 2.41 2.94
C LYS A 149 -11.59 2.68 1.80
N ASN A 150 -11.13 3.29 0.72
CA ASN A 150 -11.97 3.62 -0.43
C ASN A 150 -12.56 2.36 -1.09
N ALA A 151 -11.82 1.24 -1.09
CA ALA A 151 -12.29 -0.05 -1.60
C ALA A 151 -13.41 -0.62 -0.74
N SER A 152 -13.33 -0.50 0.58
CA SER A 152 -14.38 -0.95 1.49
C SER A 152 -15.68 -0.17 1.28
N ASP A 153 -15.59 1.15 1.11
CA ASP A 153 -16.73 2.01 0.82
C ASP A 153 -17.36 1.66 -0.53
N LEU A 154 -16.54 1.51 -1.58
CA LEU A 154 -17.01 1.14 -2.92
C LEU A 154 -17.60 -0.27 -2.95
N LEU A 155 -17.07 -1.21 -2.18
CA LEU A 155 -17.59 -2.57 -2.06
C LEU A 155 -19.03 -2.56 -1.51
N ASN A 156 -19.25 -1.84 -0.41
CA ASN A 156 -20.57 -1.72 0.21
C ASN A 156 -21.59 -1.08 -0.73
N GLU A 157 -21.20 0.02 -1.38
CA GLU A 157 -22.04 0.73 -2.34
C GLU A 157 -22.38 -0.14 -3.56
N SER A 158 -21.40 -0.86 -4.12
CA SER A 158 -21.60 -1.74 -5.27
C SER A 158 -22.47 -2.95 -4.94
N GLN A 159 -22.37 -3.51 -3.73
CA GLN A 159 -23.26 -4.58 -3.27
C GLN A 159 -24.71 -4.10 -3.13
N ALA A 160 -24.94 -2.88 -2.64
CA ALA A 160 -26.26 -2.27 -2.61
C ALA A 160 -26.77 -1.99 -4.02
N ALA A 161 -25.93 -1.48 -4.91
CA ALA A 161 -26.23 -1.20 -6.30
C ALA A 161 -26.65 -2.45 -7.08
N LEU A 162 -25.98 -3.59 -6.84
CA LEU A 162 -26.28 -4.86 -7.52
C LEU A 162 -27.72 -5.32 -7.34
N LYS A 163 -28.37 -4.95 -6.24
CA LYS A 163 -29.78 -5.28 -5.96
C LYS A 163 -30.76 -4.41 -6.74
N GLN A 164 -30.31 -3.31 -7.34
CA GLN A 164 -31.15 -2.27 -7.96
C GLN A 164 -30.90 -2.10 -9.46
N VAL A 165 -29.79 -2.64 -9.99
CA VAL A 165 -29.43 -2.51 -11.40
C VAL A 165 -30.16 -3.52 -12.28
N SER A 166 -30.29 -3.20 -13.56
CA SER A 166 -30.80 -4.11 -14.58
C SER A 166 -29.85 -5.30 -14.79
N PHE A 167 -30.38 -6.38 -15.35
CA PHE A 167 -29.59 -7.57 -15.69
C PHE A 167 -28.37 -7.23 -16.60
N THR A 168 -28.53 -6.28 -17.50
CA THR A 168 -27.47 -5.84 -18.42
C THR A 168 -26.30 -5.14 -17.70
N SER A 169 -26.59 -4.43 -16.61
CA SER A 169 -25.56 -3.72 -15.83
C SER A 169 -24.99 -4.56 -14.68
N ALA A 170 -25.62 -5.67 -14.34
CA ALA A 170 -25.22 -6.51 -13.20
C ALA A 170 -23.81 -7.09 -13.37
N GLY A 171 -23.39 -7.40 -14.61
CA GLY A 171 -22.03 -7.87 -14.91
C GLY A 171 -20.98 -6.84 -14.50
N THR A 172 -21.13 -5.61 -14.98
CA THR A 172 -20.22 -4.49 -14.68
C THR A 172 -20.13 -4.22 -13.16
N VAL A 173 -21.26 -4.22 -12.44
CA VAL A 173 -21.26 -4.02 -10.99
C VAL A 173 -20.57 -5.17 -10.27
N LYS A 174 -20.70 -6.42 -10.73
CA LYS A 174 -19.95 -7.57 -10.19
C LYS A 174 -18.44 -7.42 -10.38
N ASP A 175 -17.99 -6.88 -11.51
CA ASP A 175 -16.55 -6.62 -11.73
C ASP A 175 -16.02 -5.57 -10.74
N VAL A 176 -16.77 -4.50 -10.49
CA VAL A 176 -16.43 -3.50 -9.46
C VAL A 176 -16.36 -4.15 -8.07
N ILE A 177 -17.33 -5.02 -7.72
CA ILE A 177 -17.32 -5.78 -6.46
C ILE A 177 -16.05 -6.64 -6.33
N ASN A 178 -15.68 -7.36 -7.40
CA ASN A 178 -14.51 -8.23 -7.39
C ASN A 178 -13.20 -7.44 -7.19
N VAL A 179 -13.05 -6.29 -7.87
CA VAL A 179 -11.91 -5.39 -7.68
C VAL A 179 -11.87 -4.86 -6.25
N SER A 180 -12.97 -4.30 -5.77
CA SER A 180 -13.04 -3.71 -4.43
C SER A 180 -12.79 -4.75 -3.35
N LYS A 181 -13.33 -5.97 -3.51
CA LYS A 181 -13.10 -7.09 -2.59
C LYS A 181 -11.62 -7.50 -2.55
N PHE A 182 -10.97 -7.62 -3.72
CA PHE A 182 -9.54 -7.91 -3.79
C PHE A 182 -8.75 -6.85 -3.00
N ILE A 183 -8.98 -5.57 -3.28
CA ILE A 183 -8.24 -4.49 -2.62
C ILE A 183 -8.50 -4.47 -1.11
N ALA A 184 -9.77 -4.59 -0.68
CA ALA A 184 -10.14 -4.58 0.73
C ALA A 184 -9.58 -5.78 1.53
N GLN A 185 -9.31 -6.91 0.88
CA GLN A 185 -8.82 -8.14 1.52
C GLN A 185 -7.30 -8.31 1.45
N GLU A 186 -6.67 -7.99 0.32
CA GLU A 186 -5.25 -8.28 0.08
C GLU A 186 -4.32 -7.11 0.44
N ILE A 187 -4.81 -5.87 0.34
CA ILE A 187 -3.96 -4.70 0.55
C ILE A 187 -3.65 -4.43 2.03
N PRO A 188 -4.58 -4.56 3.00
CA PRO A 188 -4.24 -4.37 4.41
C PRO A 188 -3.15 -5.31 4.94
N PRO A 189 -3.13 -6.63 4.62
CA PRO A 189 -2.01 -7.50 4.96
C PRO A 189 -0.68 -7.05 4.36
N GLN A 190 -0.66 -6.58 3.10
CA GLN A 190 0.53 -6.02 2.46
C GLN A 190 1.04 -4.79 3.22
N ALA A 191 0.18 -3.82 3.49
CA ALA A 191 0.54 -2.61 4.23
C ALA A 191 1.12 -2.95 5.62
N ASN A 192 0.51 -3.88 6.34
CA ASN A 192 1.02 -4.34 7.64
C ASN A 192 2.40 -5.01 7.54
N SER A 193 2.63 -5.82 6.49
CA SER A 193 3.95 -6.43 6.24
C SER A 193 5.00 -5.37 5.95
N MET A 194 4.67 -4.37 5.13
CA MET A 194 5.55 -3.26 4.81
C MET A 194 5.85 -2.35 6.00
N GLN A 195 4.88 -2.12 6.89
CA GLN A 195 5.13 -1.39 8.15
C GLN A 195 6.16 -2.09 9.02
N LYS A 196 6.05 -3.42 9.19
CA LYS A 196 7.02 -4.21 9.95
C LYS A 196 8.40 -4.17 9.30
N PHE A 197 8.45 -4.31 7.99
CA PHE A 197 9.68 -4.23 7.23
C PHE A 197 10.35 -2.86 7.37
N SER A 198 9.59 -1.78 7.21
CA SER A 198 10.07 -0.40 7.41
C SER A 198 10.59 -0.16 8.83
N ALA A 199 9.93 -0.71 9.86
CA ALA A 199 10.37 -0.59 11.23
C ALA A 199 11.76 -1.22 11.46
N ASN A 200 12.01 -2.39 10.87
CA ASN A 200 13.33 -3.06 10.91
C ASN A 200 14.41 -2.23 10.21
N LEU A 201 14.08 -1.62 9.06
CA LEU A 201 15.01 -0.74 8.34
C LEU A 201 15.33 0.54 9.13
N ILE A 202 14.32 1.14 9.76
CA ILE A 202 14.48 2.33 10.60
C ILE A 202 15.37 2.02 11.82
N GLU A 203 15.17 0.86 12.44
CA GLU A 203 16.02 0.43 13.56
C GLU A 203 17.48 0.25 13.13
N TYR A 204 17.70 -0.41 12.00
CA TYR A 204 19.05 -0.54 11.41
C TYR A 204 19.65 0.82 11.10
N ALA A 205 18.92 1.71 10.45
CA ALA A 205 19.36 3.06 10.10
C ALA A 205 19.81 3.85 11.34
N LYS A 206 18.98 3.86 12.39
CA LYS A 206 19.28 4.54 13.67
C LYS A 206 20.54 4.00 14.32
N THR A 207 20.70 2.67 14.34
CA THR A 207 21.87 2.01 14.94
C THR A 207 23.18 2.35 14.20
N ASN A 208 23.09 2.61 12.90
CA ASN A 208 24.24 2.92 12.04
C ASN A 208 24.40 4.42 11.70
N GLY A 209 23.61 5.29 12.32
CA GLY A 209 23.69 6.74 12.10
C GLY A 209 23.27 7.18 10.70
N ILE A 210 22.41 6.43 10.04
CA ILE A 210 21.88 6.74 8.70
C ILE A 210 20.65 7.62 8.85
N PRO A 211 20.56 8.78 8.18
CA PRO A 211 19.40 9.64 8.24
C PRO A 211 18.13 8.93 7.72
N THR A 212 17.01 9.11 8.41
CA THR A 212 15.70 8.61 7.99
C THR A 212 14.78 9.78 7.66
N PRO A 213 13.84 9.62 6.70
CA PRO A 213 12.87 10.67 6.38
C PRO A 213 11.97 10.96 7.57
N SER A 214 11.52 12.21 7.68
CA SER A 214 10.48 12.59 8.65
C SER A 214 9.10 12.12 8.18
N ASN A 215 8.14 11.99 9.11
CA ASN A 215 6.76 11.64 8.77
C ASN A 215 6.12 12.68 7.85
N GLU A 216 6.47 13.96 8.01
CA GLU A 216 6.00 15.05 7.15
C GLU A 216 6.51 14.90 5.73
N ALA A 217 7.78 14.48 5.55
CA ALA A 217 8.35 14.22 4.23
C ALA A 217 7.64 13.06 3.53
N VAL A 218 7.38 11.96 4.25
CA VAL A 218 6.65 10.79 3.73
C VAL A 218 5.23 11.19 3.33
N LYS A 219 4.52 11.94 4.16
CA LYS A 219 3.15 12.39 3.89
C LYS A 219 3.11 13.32 2.68
N LYS A 220 3.98 14.32 2.62
CA LYS A 220 4.07 15.26 1.49
C LYS A 220 4.29 14.54 0.16
N GLU A 221 5.16 13.54 0.14
CA GLU A 221 5.41 12.73 -1.05
C GLU A 221 4.18 11.90 -1.43
N ALA A 222 3.50 11.28 -0.44
CA ALA A 222 2.27 10.53 -0.69
C ALA A 222 1.15 11.42 -1.25
N ASP A 223 0.96 12.61 -0.69
CA ASP A 223 -0.05 13.58 -1.16
C ASP A 223 0.24 13.98 -2.62
N SER A 224 1.51 14.23 -2.98
CA SER A 224 1.90 14.59 -4.36
C SER A 224 1.61 13.49 -5.39
N MET A 225 1.65 12.21 -4.97
CA MET A 225 1.35 11.07 -5.85
C MET A 225 -0.15 10.84 -6.06
N GLN A 226 -1.02 11.42 -5.23
CA GLN A 226 -2.48 11.34 -5.39
C GLN A 226 -3.03 12.39 -6.35
N GLU A 227 -2.32 13.49 -6.55
CA GLU A 227 -2.74 14.61 -7.41
C GLU A 227 -2.42 14.37 -8.89
N ASN A 228 -1.60 13.35 -9.23
CA ASN A 228 -1.17 12.97 -10.60
C ASN A 228 -1.84 11.69 -11.09
#